data_15acd1843175b4ca42c4ea4a1d2dc5f9
#
_entry.id   15acd1843175b4ca42c4ea4a1d2dc5f9
#
_cell.length_a   1.000
_cell.length_b   1.000
_cell.length_c   1.000
_cell.angle_alpha   90.00
_cell.angle_beta   90.00
_cell.angle_gamma   90.00
#
_symmetry.space_group_name_H-M   'P 1'
#
loop_
_entity.id
_entity.type
_entity.pdbx_description
1 polymer ?
#
loop_
_entity_poly.entity_id
_entity_poly.type
_entity_poly.pdbx_seq_one_letter_code
_entity_poly.pdbx_strand_id
1 'polypeptide(L)'
;MVNKFRGDRAILEPGLKTLEQLCGIPVAGVIPYTHVDIDDEDSLTERFGRSMERKLLDIAVIRVPRISNFTDFSPFERYANVSLRYVDQVSDLHQPDMILLPGTKSTIADLRWLRQSGLEAAILKAADAGTLIFGVCGGYQMLGRTVSDPEQVEAAGVTEINGMGLLDMDTEFRGEKVQTQTQGIFHGVEGLLSALNGLAYEGYEIHMGRSRQQMPALSGGGNVYGSYVHGIFDAPGIADTILRVLCARKGVSFDALATFDASGYKERQYDLLADVVRGGLDMPFVYRVLHREV
;
A
#
# COMPACT_ATOMS: atom_id res chain seq x y z
N MET A 1 10.01 -28.68 1.63
CA MET A 1 10.48 -28.05 0.38
C MET A 1 11.48 -26.95 0.65
N VAL A 2 12.41 -26.70 -0.30
CA VAL A 2 13.30 -25.53 -0.31
C VAL A 2 12.68 -24.49 -1.23
N ASN A 3 12.52 -23.24 -0.78
CA ASN A 3 11.90 -22.17 -1.56
C ASN A 3 12.91 -21.07 -1.89
N LYS A 4 12.69 -20.39 -3.01
CA LYS A 4 13.51 -19.26 -3.48
C LYS A 4 15.01 -19.62 -3.59
N PHE A 5 15.32 -20.83 -4.02
CA PHE A 5 16.69 -21.30 -4.12
C PHE A 5 17.48 -20.53 -5.20
N ARG A 6 18.65 -20.03 -4.82
CA ARG A 6 19.58 -19.35 -5.73
C ARG A 6 20.86 -20.16 -5.82
N GLY A 7 21.21 -20.60 -7.01
CA GLY A 7 22.42 -21.36 -7.28
C GLY A 7 22.20 -22.60 -8.14
N ASP A 8 23.25 -23.44 -8.25
CA ASP A 8 23.19 -24.69 -8.98
C ASP A 8 22.54 -25.78 -8.10
N ARG A 9 21.45 -26.35 -8.59
CA ARG A 9 20.73 -27.44 -7.92
C ARG A 9 21.61 -28.67 -7.67
N ALA A 10 22.59 -28.95 -8.57
CA ALA A 10 23.48 -30.10 -8.41
C ALA A 10 24.34 -29.98 -7.15
N ILE A 11 24.71 -28.76 -6.74
CA ILE A 11 25.49 -28.51 -5.52
C ILE A 11 24.61 -28.73 -4.27
N LEU A 12 23.30 -28.46 -4.35
CA LEU A 12 22.37 -28.62 -3.25
C LEU A 12 21.98 -30.10 -2.99
N GLU A 13 22.00 -30.94 -4.03
CA GLU A 13 21.48 -32.32 -3.98
C GLU A 13 22.04 -33.17 -2.82
N PRO A 14 23.36 -33.17 -2.51
CA PRO A 14 23.88 -33.89 -1.33
C PRO A 14 23.32 -33.36 -0.02
N GLY A 15 23.11 -32.03 0.08
CA GLY A 15 22.55 -31.39 1.25
C GLY A 15 21.08 -31.79 1.50
N LEU A 16 20.29 -31.96 0.43
CA LEU A 16 18.89 -32.42 0.54
C LEU A 16 18.83 -33.82 1.14
N LYS A 17 19.67 -34.75 0.68
CA LYS A 17 19.77 -36.10 1.22
C LYS A 17 20.15 -36.11 2.69
N THR A 18 21.11 -35.28 3.08
CA THR A 18 21.48 -35.13 4.47
C THR A 18 20.33 -34.58 5.32
N LEU A 19 19.59 -33.60 4.81
CA LEU A 19 18.42 -33.03 5.47
C LEU A 19 17.33 -34.11 5.70
N GLU A 20 17.01 -34.90 4.69
CA GLU A 20 16.06 -36.00 4.79
C GLU A 20 16.46 -37.03 5.84
N GLN A 21 17.74 -37.39 5.86
CA GLN A 21 18.29 -38.35 6.86
C GLN A 21 18.19 -37.80 8.28
N LEU A 22 18.47 -36.50 8.48
CA LEU A 22 18.44 -35.87 9.82
C LEU A 22 17.02 -35.64 10.33
N CYS A 23 16.09 -35.26 9.44
CA CYS A 23 14.74 -34.91 9.83
C CYS A 23 13.75 -36.07 9.74
N GLY A 24 14.08 -37.14 9.02
CA GLY A 24 13.16 -38.24 8.72
C GLY A 24 11.96 -37.84 7.85
N ILE A 25 12.05 -36.69 7.16
CA ILE A 25 10.97 -36.14 6.33
C ILE A 25 11.49 -35.94 4.91
N PRO A 26 10.79 -36.48 3.88
CA PRO A 26 11.20 -36.29 2.50
C PRO A 26 11.14 -34.82 2.05
N VAL A 27 12.05 -34.43 1.18
CA VAL A 27 12.05 -33.10 0.53
C VAL A 27 11.13 -33.16 -0.69
N ALA A 28 9.98 -32.51 -0.61
CA ALA A 28 8.98 -32.46 -1.68
C ALA A 28 9.45 -31.74 -2.95
N GLY A 29 10.57 -31.01 -2.88
CA GLY A 29 11.16 -30.35 -4.03
C GLY A 29 11.91 -29.07 -3.69
N VAL A 30 12.48 -28.47 -4.74
CA VAL A 30 13.27 -27.22 -4.70
C VAL A 30 12.68 -26.24 -5.70
N ILE A 31 12.12 -25.16 -5.22
CA ILE A 31 11.57 -24.07 -6.04
C ILE A 31 12.67 -23.06 -6.28
N PRO A 32 13.09 -22.82 -7.53
CA PRO A 32 14.11 -21.84 -7.83
C PRO A 32 13.61 -20.42 -7.54
N TYR A 33 14.53 -19.51 -7.28
CA TYR A 33 14.21 -18.10 -7.27
C TYR A 33 13.80 -17.68 -8.68
N THR A 34 12.62 -17.12 -8.80
CA THR A 34 12.09 -16.62 -10.07
C THR A 34 11.57 -15.22 -9.85
N HIS A 35 11.87 -14.34 -10.76
CA HIS A 35 11.32 -12.98 -10.73
C HIS A 35 9.89 -13.01 -11.23
N VAL A 36 8.94 -12.82 -10.33
CA VAL A 36 7.52 -12.67 -10.63
C VAL A 36 7.04 -11.34 -10.05
N ASP A 37 6.27 -10.60 -10.83
CA ASP A 37 5.71 -9.30 -10.41
C ASP A 37 4.29 -9.51 -9.86
N ILE A 38 4.24 -10.13 -8.68
CA ILE A 38 3.01 -10.29 -7.89
C ILE A 38 3.00 -9.31 -6.74
N ASP A 39 1.83 -9.13 -6.11
CA ASP A 39 1.70 -8.23 -4.98
C ASP A 39 2.63 -8.68 -3.85
N ASP A 40 3.46 -7.75 -3.39
CA ASP A 40 4.39 -7.99 -2.30
C ASP A 40 3.66 -7.90 -0.97
N GLU A 41 3.87 -8.87 -0.09
CA GLU A 41 3.34 -8.87 1.27
C GLU A 41 4.25 -8.10 2.24
N ASP A 42 5.54 -7.93 1.89
CA ASP A 42 6.56 -7.37 2.75
C ASP A 42 6.97 -5.95 2.34
N SER A 43 7.27 -5.11 3.35
CA SER A 43 7.83 -3.76 3.19
C SER A 43 9.23 -3.71 2.56
N LEU A 44 9.84 -4.87 2.24
CA LEU A 44 11.15 -5.01 1.59
C LEU A 44 11.03 -5.24 0.07
N THR A 45 10.02 -4.66 -0.56
CA THR A 45 9.79 -4.83 -2.00
C THR A 45 10.81 -4.08 -2.87
N GLU A 46 11.16 -4.68 -4.00
CA GLU A 46 11.98 -4.03 -5.04
C GLU A 46 11.25 -2.85 -5.71
N ARG A 47 9.92 -2.71 -5.51
CA ARG A 47 9.11 -1.57 -6.01
C ARG A 47 9.63 -0.22 -5.53
N PHE A 48 10.24 -0.17 -4.33
CA PHE A 48 10.83 1.06 -3.80
C PHE A 48 12.09 1.53 -4.56
N GLY A 49 12.71 0.66 -5.35
CA GLY A 49 13.83 0.98 -6.23
C GLY A 49 13.44 1.32 -7.67
N ARG A 50 12.14 1.35 -8.00
CA ARG A 50 11.68 1.69 -9.35
C ARG A 50 11.97 3.15 -9.70
N SER A 51 12.03 3.41 -11.00
CA SER A 51 12.40 4.69 -11.60
C SER A 51 11.76 5.90 -10.91
N MET A 52 12.58 6.89 -10.58
CA MET A 52 12.16 8.23 -10.16
C MET A 52 11.75 9.12 -11.36
N GLU A 53 11.60 8.53 -12.55
CA GLU A 53 11.17 9.24 -13.73
C GLU A 53 9.73 9.74 -13.58
N ARG A 54 9.54 11.04 -13.77
CA ARG A 54 8.23 11.67 -13.73
C ARG A 54 7.58 11.61 -15.10
N LYS A 55 6.34 11.15 -15.10
CA LYS A 55 5.52 11.04 -16.31
C LYS A 55 4.52 12.19 -16.42
N LEU A 56 3.50 12.01 -17.26
CA LEU A 56 2.47 13.04 -17.51
C LEU A 56 1.72 13.43 -16.24
N LEU A 57 1.34 12.45 -15.41
CA LEU A 57 0.91 12.68 -14.02
C LEU A 57 1.92 12.06 -13.07
N ASP A 58 2.18 12.75 -11.97
CA ASP A 58 3.16 12.36 -10.97
C ASP A 58 2.49 12.20 -9.59
N ILE A 59 2.48 10.97 -9.09
CA ILE A 59 1.95 10.60 -7.78
C ILE A 59 3.12 10.19 -6.88
N ALA A 60 3.29 10.90 -5.77
CA ALA A 60 4.31 10.60 -4.77
C ALA A 60 3.68 9.89 -3.57
N VAL A 61 4.08 8.65 -3.32
CA VAL A 61 3.77 7.91 -2.10
C VAL A 61 4.90 8.18 -1.09
N ILE A 62 4.56 8.68 0.07
CA ILE A 62 5.55 8.89 1.12
C ILE A 62 5.95 7.55 1.71
N ARG A 63 7.22 7.17 1.50
CA ARG A 63 7.78 5.93 2.02
C ARG A 63 8.19 6.10 3.48
N VAL A 64 7.21 5.96 4.38
CA VAL A 64 7.50 5.94 5.82
C VAL A 64 8.26 4.66 6.19
N PRO A 65 9.10 4.67 7.24
CA PRO A 65 9.94 3.50 7.61
C PRO A 65 9.17 2.22 7.91
N ARG A 66 7.91 2.35 8.38
CA ARG A 66 7.07 1.21 8.76
C ARG A 66 5.85 1.09 7.87
N ILE A 67 6.01 1.49 6.60
CA ILE A 67 4.93 1.42 5.59
C ILE A 67 4.25 0.05 5.60
N SER A 68 2.94 0.06 5.48
CA SER A 68 2.11 -1.14 5.35
C SER A 68 1.04 -0.93 4.27
N ASN A 69 0.49 -2.02 3.73
CA ASN A 69 -0.58 -1.99 2.73
C ASN A 69 -0.26 -1.07 1.53
N PHE A 70 1.01 -1.01 1.12
CA PHE A 70 1.45 -0.17 0.00
C PHE A 70 0.83 -0.60 -1.35
N THR A 71 0.28 -1.81 -1.42
CA THR A 71 -0.52 -2.32 -2.54
C THR A 71 -1.82 -1.55 -2.76
N ASP A 72 -2.31 -0.80 -1.77
CA ASP A 72 -3.47 0.09 -1.91
C ASP A 72 -3.33 1.05 -3.11
N PHE A 73 -2.10 1.37 -3.52
CA PHE A 73 -1.83 2.33 -4.60
C PHE A 73 -1.61 1.70 -5.96
N SER A 74 -1.60 0.36 -6.05
CA SER A 74 -1.43 -0.40 -7.31
C SER A 74 -2.42 -0.02 -8.43
N PRO A 75 -3.67 0.41 -8.15
CA PRO A 75 -4.58 0.85 -9.21
C PRO A 75 -4.04 1.98 -10.08
N PHE A 76 -3.19 2.85 -9.55
CA PHE A 76 -2.57 3.94 -10.30
C PHE A 76 -1.45 3.46 -11.24
N GLU A 77 -0.86 2.29 -11.01
CA GLU A 77 0.14 1.67 -11.87
C GLU A 77 -0.45 1.15 -13.20
N ARG A 78 -1.79 1.07 -13.32
CA ARG A 78 -2.48 0.64 -14.56
C ARG A 78 -2.36 1.65 -15.71
N TYR A 79 -1.78 2.82 -15.46
CA TYR A 79 -1.69 3.91 -16.43
C TYR A 79 -0.24 4.13 -16.83
N ALA A 80 0.07 3.91 -18.12
CA ALA A 80 1.43 3.97 -18.64
C ALA A 80 2.10 5.35 -18.42
N ASN A 81 1.32 6.42 -18.49
CA ASN A 81 1.77 7.81 -18.36
C ASN A 81 1.52 8.42 -16.96
N VAL A 82 1.28 7.58 -15.95
CA VAL A 82 1.27 7.95 -14.54
C VAL A 82 2.54 7.41 -13.89
N SER A 83 3.29 8.25 -13.18
CA SER A 83 4.36 7.82 -12.29
C SER A 83 3.81 7.63 -10.89
N LEU A 84 4.03 6.45 -10.30
CA LEU A 84 3.82 6.18 -8.88
C LEU A 84 5.20 6.00 -8.25
N ARG A 85 5.66 7.01 -7.51
CA ARG A 85 7.02 7.06 -6.94
C ARG A 85 6.97 6.97 -5.43
N TYR A 86 7.83 6.15 -4.83
CA TYR A 86 8.01 6.08 -3.40
C TYR A 86 9.11 7.04 -2.96
N VAL A 87 8.80 7.98 -2.08
CA VAL A 87 9.65 9.11 -1.71
C VAL A 87 9.92 9.10 -0.21
N ASP A 88 11.20 9.09 0.17
CA ASP A 88 11.66 9.14 1.57
C ASP A 88 12.56 10.33 1.88
N GLN A 89 12.82 11.20 0.88
CA GLN A 89 13.62 12.42 1.02
C GLN A 89 12.90 13.62 0.42
N VAL A 90 13.11 14.80 1.03
CA VAL A 90 12.50 16.05 0.55
C VAL A 90 12.97 16.38 -0.87
N SER A 91 14.24 16.12 -1.19
CA SER A 91 14.80 16.36 -2.54
C SER A 91 14.03 15.64 -3.64
N ASP A 92 13.47 14.49 -3.33
CA ASP A 92 12.83 13.61 -4.30
C ASP A 92 11.32 13.86 -4.41
N LEU A 93 10.75 14.62 -3.47
CA LEU A 93 9.31 14.93 -3.49
C LEU A 93 8.95 15.77 -4.72
N HIS A 94 9.78 16.76 -5.08
CA HIS A 94 9.51 17.69 -6.18
C HIS A 94 8.15 18.39 -6.06
N GLN A 95 7.37 18.42 -7.16
CA GLN A 95 6.03 18.99 -7.25
C GLN A 95 5.09 17.94 -7.87
N PRO A 96 4.65 16.96 -7.08
CA PRO A 96 3.73 15.93 -7.58
C PRO A 96 2.32 16.50 -7.76
N ASP A 97 1.54 15.86 -8.61
CA ASP A 97 0.12 16.17 -8.80
C ASP A 97 -0.72 15.67 -7.61
N MET A 98 -0.24 14.60 -6.94
CA MET A 98 -0.87 14.01 -5.75
C MET A 98 0.21 13.47 -4.79
N ILE A 99 -0.02 13.63 -3.48
CA ILE A 99 0.77 12.99 -2.42
C ILE A 99 -0.10 11.99 -1.69
N LEU A 100 0.41 10.77 -1.54
CA LEU A 100 -0.22 9.67 -0.81
C LEU A 100 0.55 9.41 0.49
N LEU A 101 -0.16 9.46 1.61
CA LEU A 101 0.34 9.03 2.91
C LEU A 101 -0.19 7.62 3.18
N PRO A 102 0.65 6.60 3.20
CA PRO A 102 0.23 5.21 3.31
C PRO A 102 -0.16 4.81 4.74
N GLY A 103 -0.74 3.62 4.86
CA GLY A 103 -0.82 2.91 6.13
C GLY A 103 0.56 2.64 6.71
N THR A 104 0.62 2.51 8.02
CA THR A 104 1.86 2.20 8.75
C THR A 104 1.60 1.30 9.95
N LYS A 105 2.63 0.55 10.33
CA LYS A 105 2.63 -0.27 11.56
C LYS A 105 2.88 0.56 12.83
N SER A 106 3.25 1.84 12.71
CA SER A 106 3.45 2.75 13.85
C SER A 106 3.30 4.21 13.42
N THR A 107 2.09 4.73 13.58
CA THR A 107 1.69 6.09 13.21
C THR A 107 2.53 7.15 13.93
N ILE A 108 2.69 7.01 15.24
CA ILE A 108 3.43 7.98 16.07
C ILE A 108 4.92 8.03 15.69
N ALA A 109 5.55 6.87 15.51
CA ALA A 109 6.96 6.82 15.18
C ALA A 109 7.23 7.36 13.77
N ASP A 110 6.35 7.03 12.82
CA ASP A 110 6.50 7.49 11.43
C ASP A 110 6.15 8.97 11.27
N LEU A 111 5.19 9.52 12.04
CA LEU A 111 4.93 10.95 12.09
C LEU A 111 6.12 11.73 12.65
N ARG A 112 6.81 11.21 13.68
CA ARG A 112 8.06 11.80 14.17
C ARG A 112 9.16 11.79 13.12
N TRP A 113 9.27 10.68 12.39
CA TRP A 113 10.23 10.57 11.30
C TRP A 113 9.94 11.57 10.18
N LEU A 114 8.67 11.78 9.81
CA LEU A 114 8.28 12.81 8.84
C LEU A 114 8.71 14.22 9.24
N ARG A 115 8.63 14.55 10.54
CA ARG A 115 9.12 15.82 11.08
C ARG A 115 10.64 15.93 11.00
N GLN A 116 11.34 14.88 11.43
CA GLN A 116 12.79 14.85 11.47
C GLN A 116 13.42 14.89 10.07
N SER A 117 12.79 14.24 9.09
CA SER A 117 13.24 14.25 7.70
C SER A 117 12.90 15.54 6.94
N GLY A 118 12.03 16.39 7.48
CA GLY A 118 11.53 17.60 6.83
C GLY A 118 10.40 17.35 5.83
N LEU A 119 9.99 16.08 5.62
CA LEU A 119 8.90 15.73 4.69
C LEU A 119 7.56 16.29 5.15
N GLU A 120 7.28 16.36 6.46
CA GLU A 120 6.04 16.98 6.97
C GLU A 120 5.92 18.42 6.47
N ALA A 121 6.94 19.24 6.63
CA ALA A 121 6.93 20.63 6.17
C ALA A 121 6.76 20.75 4.65
N ALA A 122 7.36 19.84 3.88
CA ALA A 122 7.21 19.81 2.44
C ALA A 122 5.79 19.41 2.01
N ILE A 123 5.17 18.47 2.71
CA ILE A 123 3.77 18.04 2.49
C ILE A 123 2.82 19.19 2.83
N LEU A 124 3.00 19.87 3.96
CA LEU A 124 2.20 21.03 4.35
C LEU A 124 2.28 22.14 3.30
N LYS A 125 3.48 22.45 2.83
CA LYS A 125 3.68 23.41 1.74
C LYS A 125 2.99 22.99 0.44
N ALA A 126 3.02 21.71 0.11
CA ALA A 126 2.33 21.19 -1.08
C ALA A 126 0.81 21.26 -0.92
N ALA A 127 0.29 20.97 0.28
CA ALA A 127 -1.14 21.12 0.59
C ALA A 127 -1.60 22.58 0.44
N ASP A 128 -0.84 23.55 0.98
CA ASP A 128 -1.11 24.99 0.84
C ASP A 128 -1.06 25.45 -0.63
N ALA A 129 -0.20 24.84 -1.44
CA ALA A 129 -0.13 25.08 -2.88
C ALA A 129 -1.27 24.40 -3.67
N GLY A 130 -2.14 23.66 -3.00
CA GLY A 130 -3.31 22.99 -3.58
C GLY A 130 -3.01 21.60 -4.16
N THR A 131 -1.84 20.99 -3.94
CA THR A 131 -1.59 19.58 -4.29
C THR A 131 -2.60 18.69 -3.60
N LEU A 132 -3.13 17.69 -4.32
CA LEU A 132 -4.04 16.70 -3.73
C LEU A 132 -3.27 15.83 -2.73
N ILE A 133 -3.70 15.85 -1.47
CA ILE A 133 -3.16 15.00 -0.40
C ILE A 133 -4.19 13.94 -0.03
N PHE A 134 -3.78 12.68 0.05
CA PHE A 134 -4.67 11.61 0.47
C PHE A 134 -3.96 10.68 1.46
N GLY A 135 -4.54 10.52 2.65
CA GLY A 135 -4.03 9.62 3.68
C GLY A 135 -4.86 8.33 3.77
N VAL A 136 -4.21 7.19 3.90
CA VAL A 136 -4.86 5.89 4.15
C VAL A 136 -4.47 5.40 5.53
N CYS A 137 -5.44 5.01 6.35
CA CYS A 137 -5.27 4.40 7.67
C CYS A 137 -4.31 5.23 8.56
N GLY A 138 -3.09 4.76 8.84
CA GLY A 138 -2.09 5.53 9.59
C GLY A 138 -1.76 6.89 8.95
N GLY A 139 -1.65 6.96 7.63
CA GLY A 139 -1.47 8.21 6.89
C GLY A 139 -2.64 9.17 7.08
N TYR A 140 -3.87 8.67 7.12
CA TYR A 140 -5.06 9.46 7.43
C TYR A 140 -4.99 10.01 8.87
N GLN A 141 -4.60 9.19 9.84
CA GLN A 141 -4.43 9.61 11.24
C GLN A 141 -3.39 10.73 11.38
N MET A 142 -2.29 10.66 10.62
CA MET A 142 -1.25 11.70 10.61
C MET A 142 -1.75 13.06 10.12
N LEU A 143 -2.75 13.09 9.24
CA LEU A 143 -3.34 14.33 8.71
C LEU A 143 -4.19 15.07 9.75
N GLY A 144 -4.64 14.41 10.82
CA GLY A 144 -5.46 14.98 11.88
C GLY A 144 -4.75 16.04 12.74
N ARG A 145 -5.45 16.56 13.75
CA ARG A 145 -4.91 17.53 14.70
C ARG A 145 -4.01 16.89 15.75
N THR A 146 -4.52 15.79 16.35
CA THR A 146 -3.82 15.09 17.42
C THR A 146 -3.91 13.59 17.24
N VAL A 147 -2.85 12.92 17.68
CA VAL A 147 -2.77 11.46 17.81
C VAL A 147 -2.42 11.16 19.25
N SER A 148 -3.33 10.54 20.01
CA SER A 148 -3.17 10.22 21.41
C SER A 148 -3.08 8.71 21.63
N ASP A 149 -2.21 8.30 22.55
CA ASP A 149 -1.97 6.90 22.93
C ASP A 149 -1.89 6.78 24.47
N PRO A 150 -3.03 7.03 25.17
CA PRO A 150 -3.05 7.03 26.62
C PRO A 150 -2.73 5.66 27.23
N GLU A 151 -3.03 4.58 26.53
CA GLU A 151 -2.77 3.20 26.94
C GLU A 151 -1.39 2.68 26.50
N GLN A 152 -0.63 3.49 25.74
CA GLN A 152 0.71 3.16 25.21
C GLN A 152 0.72 1.85 24.38
N VAL A 153 -0.32 1.65 23.59
CA VAL A 153 -0.50 0.46 22.76
C VAL A 153 0.35 0.49 21.49
N GLU A 154 0.72 1.69 21.05
CA GLU A 154 1.55 1.88 19.87
C GLU A 154 2.97 2.37 20.20
N ALA A 155 3.12 3.30 21.17
CA ALA A 155 4.38 3.96 21.45
C ALA A 155 4.62 4.16 22.95
N ALA A 156 5.53 3.38 23.55
CA ALA A 156 5.91 3.54 24.94
C ALA A 156 6.41 4.97 25.24
N GLY A 157 5.92 5.57 26.32
CA GLY A 157 6.32 6.90 26.78
C GLY A 157 5.75 8.06 25.98
N VAL A 158 4.80 7.82 25.08
CA VAL A 158 4.10 8.86 24.34
C VAL A 158 2.62 8.77 24.61
N THR A 159 2.05 9.79 25.22
CA THR A 159 0.60 9.87 25.48
C THR A 159 -0.12 10.68 24.42
N GLU A 160 0.54 11.61 23.77
CA GLU A 160 -0.04 12.45 22.71
C GLU A 160 1.06 13.07 21.83
N ILE A 161 0.75 13.26 20.56
CA ILE A 161 1.55 13.99 19.57
C ILE A 161 0.63 14.79 18.66
N ASN A 162 1.04 16.01 18.29
CA ASN A 162 0.31 16.77 17.27
C ASN A 162 0.39 16.06 15.92
N GLY A 163 -0.72 15.97 15.20
CA GLY A 163 -0.76 15.59 13.80
C GLY A 163 -0.31 16.73 12.88
N MET A 164 -0.58 16.62 11.59
CA MET A 164 -0.26 17.68 10.60
C MET A 164 -1.28 18.83 10.64
N GLY A 165 -2.45 18.65 11.26
CA GLY A 165 -3.50 19.66 11.37
C GLY A 165 -4.21 19.98 10.05
N LEU A 166 -4.11 19.12 9.05
CA LEU A 166 -4.74 19.30 7.73
C LEU A 166 -6.21 18.86 7.72
N LEU A 167 -6.60 17.98 8.64
CA LEU A 167 -7.97 17.50 8.81
C LEU A 167 -8.45 17.79 10.23
N ASP A 168 -9.72 18.18 10.36
CA ASP A 168 -10.37 18.46 11.64
C ASP A 168 -10.80 17.16 12.34
N MET A 169 -9.82 16.35 12.74
CA MET A 169 -10.04 15.11 13.46
C MET A 169 -8.95 14.84 14.48
N ASP A 170 -9.33 14.13 15.54
CA ASP A 170 -8.42 13.61 16.57
C ASP A 170 -8.47 12.09 16.56
N THR A 171 -7.31 11.44 16.69
CA THR A 171 -7.18 10.00 16.78
C THR A 171 -6.76 9.58 18.18
N GLU A 172 -7.39 8.54 18.73
CA GLU A 172 -7.00 7.94 20.00
C GLU A 172 -6.72 6.45 19.79
N PHE A 173 -5.52 6.00 20.16
CA PHE A 173 -5.16 4.58 20.17
C PHE A 173 -5.73 3.89 21.39
N ARG A 174 -6.31 2.69 21.17
CA ARG A 174 -6.85 1.81 22.21
C ARG A 174 -6.46 0.37 21.94
N GLY A 175 -6.44 -0.48 22.96
CA GLY A 175 -6.07 -1.89 22.85
C GLY A 175 -6.96 -2.74 21.94
N GLU A 176 -8.13 -2.23 21.55
CA GLU A 176 -9.05 -2.93 20.65
C GLU A 176 -8.73 -2.65 19.18
N LYS A 177 -8.45 -3.70 18.43
CA LYS A 177 -8.23 -3.64 16.99
C LYS A 177 -9.57 -3.67 16.24
N VAL A 178 -9.78 -2.72 15.34
CA VAL A 178 -10.86 -2.76 14.35
C VAL A 178 -10.39 -3.64 13.20
N GLN A 179 -11.21 -4.60 12.80
CA GLN A 179 -11.00 -5.42 11.60
C GLN A 179 -12.37 -5.74 11.01
N THR A 180 -12.70 -5.09 9.91
CA THR A 180 -14.00 -5.25 9.26
C THR A 180 -13.89 -5.06 7.76
N GLN A 181 -14.73 -5.77 7.01
CA GLN A 181 -14.98 -5.44 5.62
C GLN A 181 -16.01 -4.30 5.56
N THR A 182 -15.80 -3.37 4.67
CA THR A 182 -16.67 -2.21 4.50
C THR A 182 -16.98 -1.99 3.02
N GLN A 183 -18.21 -1.58 2.75
CA GLN A 183 -18.68 -1.21 1.43
C GLN A 183 -19.77 -0.16 1.53
N GLY A 184 -19.94 0.64 0.51
CA GLY A 184 -20.96 1.68 0.48
C GLY A 184 -20.92 2.51 -0.77
N ILE A 185 -21.55 3.67 -0.71
CA ILE A 185 -21.56 4.67 -1.79
C ILE A 185 -21.07 5.98 -1.18
N PHE A 186 -20.19 6.69 -1.88
CA PHE A 186 -19.73 8.01 -1.44
C PHE A 186 -20.85 9.03 -1.50
N HIS A 187 -21.02 9.76 -0.40
CA HIS A 187 -21.95 10.87 -0.27
C HIS A 187 -21.30 12.03 0.50
N GLY A 188 -21.64 13.26 0.13
CA GLY A 188 -21.17 14.46 0.83
C GLY A 188 -19.68 14.73 0.68
N VAL A 189 -19.02 14.16 -0.32
CA VAL A 189 -17.63 14.47 -0.65
C VAL A 189 -17.59 15.86 -1.27
N GLU A 190 -16.84 16.76 -0.65
CA GLU A 190 -16.68 18.14 -1.09
C GLU A 190 -15.30 18.39 -1.71
N GLY A 191 -15.10 19.54 -2.35
CA GLY A 191 -13.81 19.95 -2.91
C GLY A 191 -13.42 19.18 -4.16
N LEU A 192 -12.11 18.93 -4.33
CA LEU A 192 -11.54 18.34 -5.55
C LEU A 192 -12.11 16.97 -5.90
N LEU A 193 -12.39 16.15 -4.90
CA LEU A 193 -12.88 14.79 -5.09
C LEU A 193 -14.42 14.67 -5.06
N SER A 194 -15.13 15.78 -5.17
CA SER A 194 -16.62 15.78 -5.21
C SER A 194 -17.20 14.88 -6.30
N ALA A 195 -16.47 14.64 -7.38
CA ALA A 195 -16.86 13.71 -8.46
C ALA A 195 -16.93 12.23 -8.01
N LEU A 196 -16.42 11.89 -6.83
CA LEU A 196 -16.59 10.55 -6.24
C LEU A 196 -18.00 10.29 -5.73
N ASN A 197 -18.82 11.33 -5.45
CA ASN A 197 -20.19 11.15 -5.00
C ASN A 197 -20.98 10.27 -5.95
N GLY A 198 -21.66 9.28 -5.38
CA GLY A 198 -22.44 8.29 -6.13
C GLY A 198 -21.64 7.06 -6.58
N LEU A 199 -20.31 7.04 -6.48
CA LEU A 199 -19.53 5.86 -6.75
C LEU A 199 -19.57 4.91 -5.55
N ALA A 200 -19.62 3.61 -5.84
CA ALA A 200 -19.48 2.58 -4.83
C ALA A 200 -18.02 2.42 -4.41
N TYR A 201 -17.80 2.14 -3.13
CA TYR A 201 -16.51 1.72 -2.60
C TYR A 201 -16.65 0.38 -1.88
N GLU A 202 -15.58 -0.37 -1.86
CA GLU A 202 -15.42 -1.59 -1.07
C GLU A 202 -13.97 -1.68 -0.59
N GLY A 203 -13.74 -2.40 0.50
CA GLY A 203 -12.44 -2.62 1.06
C GLY A 203 -12.51 -3.15 2.48
N TYR A 204 -11.46 -2.94 3.24
CA TYR A 204 -11.42 -3.36 4.64
C TYR A 204 -10.76 -2.32 5.52
N GLU A 205 -11.12 -2.32 6.78
CA GLU A 205 -10.48 -1.51 7.81
C GLU A 205 -9.70 -2.40 8.77
N ILE A 206 -8.46 -2.03 9.06
CA ILE A 206 -7.60 -2.73 10.01
C ILE A 206 -6.72 -1.72 10.76
N HIS A 207 -7.16 -1.27 11.93
CA HIS A 207 -6.47 -0.25 12.71
C HIS A 207 -6.78 -0.35 14.21
N MET A 208 -5.92 0.22 15.06
CA MET A 208 -6.11 0.33 16.51
C MET A 208 -6.55 1.73 16.93
N GLY A 209 -6.12 2.77 16.23
CA GLY A 209 -6.57 4.13 16.46
C GLY A 209 -8.00 4.35 16.01
N ARG A 210 -8.78 5.06 16.81
CA ARG A 210 -10.14 5.46 16.49
C ARG A 210 -10.22 6.98 16.42
N SER A 211 -10.86 7.51 15.39
CA SER A 211 -11.28 8.91 15.42
C SER A 211 -12.34 9.10 16.49
N ARG A 212 -12.22 10.15 17.27
CA ARG A 212 -13.23 10.46 18.34
C ARG A 212 -14.62 10.74 17.78
N GLN A 213 -14.72 11.08 16.51
CA GLN A 213 -15.95 11.32 15.78
C GLN A 213 -16.24 10.14 14.85
N GLN A 214 -17.52 9.87 14.60
CA GLN A 214 -17.91 8.91 13.55
C GLN A 214 -17.56 9.52 12.19
N MET A 215 -16.56 8.99 11.54
CA MET A 215 -16.05 9.50 10.27
C MET A 215 -16.70 8.75 9.10
N PRO A 216 -17.02 9.44 8.00
CA PRO A 216 -17.42 8.79 6.75
C PRO A 216 -16.23 8.01 6.17
N ALA A 217 -16.51 7.09 5.22
CA ALA A 217 -15.47 6.30 4.54
C ALA A 217 -14.41 7.16 3.86
N LEU A 218 -14.76 8.36 3.42
CA LEU A 218 -13.85 9.40 2.94
C LEU A 218 -14.12 10.68 3.68
N SER A 219 -13.13 11.18 4.38
CA SER A 219 -13.17 12.44 5.13
C SER A 219 -12.29 13.48 4.48
N GLY A 220 -12.66 14.76 4.66
CA GLY A 220 -11.88 15.88 4.17
C GLY A 220 -12.63 16.73 3.17
N GLY A 221 -11.91 17.66 2.54
CA GLY A 221 -12.43 18.62 1.58
C GLY A 221 -11.31 19.49 1.02
N GLY A 222 -11.67 20.43 0.12
CA GLY A 222 -10.64 21.18 -0.59
C GLY A 222 -9.74 20.26 -1.41
N ASN A 223 -8.50 20.09 -0.98
CA ASN A 223 -7.50 19.23 -1.61
C ASN A 223 -6.90 18.18 -0.64
N VAL A 224 -7.45 18.03 0.57
CA VAL A 224 -6.93 17.06 1.55
C VAL A 224 -8.01 16.09 1.95
N TYR A 225 -7.72 14.80 1.84
CA TYR A 225 -8.64 13.72 2.12
C TYR A 225 -7.97 12.58 2.87
N GLY A 226 -8.77 11.75 3.51
CA GLY A 226 -8.29 10.53 4.14
C GLY A 226 -9.40 9.50 4.36
N SER A 227 -8.98 8.25 4.47
CA SER A 227 -9.84 7.10 4.67
C SER A 227 -9.18 6.06 5.56
N TYR A 228 -9.99 5.34 6.35
CA TYR A 228 -9.54 4.11 7.02
C TYR A 228 -9.60 2.89 6.11
N VAL A 229 -10.29 2.99 4.97
CA VAL A 229 -10.55 1.88 4.07
C VAL A 229 -9.31 1.56 3.23
N HIS A 230 -8.73 0.39 3.45
CA HIS A 230 -7.75 -0.21 2.57
C HIS A 230 -8.44 -0.80 1.33
N GLY A 231 -7.75 -0.77 0.17
CA GLY A 231 -8.32 -1.19 -1.10
C GLY A 231 -9.31 -0.18 -1.70
N ILE A 232 -9.48 1.00 -1.11
CA ILE A 232 -10.45 2.01 -1.56
C ILE A 232 -10.27 2.40 -3.04
N PHE A 233 -9.05 2.37 -3.55
CA PHE A 233 -8.74 2.71 -4.95
C PHE A 233 -8.98 1.54 -5.92
N ASP A 234 -9.17 0.31 -5.42
CA ASP A 234 -9.42 -0.88 -6.25
C ASP A 234 -10.85 -0.90 -6.81
N ALA A 235 -11.80 -0.27 -6.12
CA ALA A 235 -13.18 -0.22 -6.55
C ALA A 235 -13.32 0.50 -7.90
N PRO A 236 -14.18 -0.02 -8.80
CA PRO A 236 -14.29 0.49 -10.16
C PRO A 236 -14.59 1.99 -10.23
N GLY A 237 -13.82 2.71 -11.03
CA GLY A 237 -14.03 4.13 -11.30
C GLY A 237 -13.42 5.10 -10.28
N ILE A 238 -12.95 4.65 -9.11
CA ILE A 238 -12.38 5.57 -8.09
C ILE A 238 -11.05 6.13 -8.56
N ALA A 239 -10.09 5.26 -8.90
CA ALA A 239 -8.79 5.71 -9.42
C ALA A 239 -8.95 6.55 -10.69
N ASP A 240 -9.82 6.11 -11.62
CA ASP A 240 -10.13 6.85 -12.86
C ASP A 240 -10.66 8.26 -12.57
N THR A 241 -11.60 8.40 -11.62
CA THR A 241 -12.18 9.68 -11.24
C THR A 241 -11.14 10.62 -10.66
N ILE A 242 -10.29 10.12 -9.76
CA ILE A 242 -9.18 10.89 -9.19
C ILE A 242 -8.23 11.36 -10.30
N LEU A 243 -7.82 10.46 -11.19
CA LEU A 243 -6.92 10.81 -12.29
C LEU A 243 -7.55 11.80 -13.27
N ARG A 244 -8.87 11.72 -13.54
CA ARG A 244 -9.59 12.74 -14.35
C ARG A 244 -9.53 14.11 -13.69
N VAL A 245 -9.69 14.21 -12.38
CA VAL A 245 -9.57 15.45 -11.63
C VAL A 245 -8.14 16.02 -11.77
N LEU A 246 -7.11 15.18 -11.60
CA LEU A 246 -5.71 15.61 -11.75
C LEU A 246 -5.40 16.04 -13.19
N CYS A 247 -5.90 15.32 -14.19
CA CYS A 247 -5.77 15.68 -15.60
C CYS A 247 -6.40 17.04 -15.90
N ALA A 248 -7.64 17.26 -15.44
CA ALA A 248 -8.34 18.52 -15.64
C ALA A 248 -7.59 19.71 -15.02
N ARG A 249 -7.03 19.53 -13.83
CA ARG A 249 -6.21 20.56 -13.17
C ARG A 249 -4.91 20.86 -13.91
N LYS A 250 -4.31 19.84 -14.51
CA LYS A 250 -3.07 19.97 -15.29
C LYS A 250 -3.30 20.43 -16.72
N GLY A 251 -4.55 20.47 -17.18
CA GLY A 251 -4.92 20.82 -18.55
C GLY A 251 -4.55 19.76 -19.59
N VAL A 252 -4.55 18.47 -19.19
CA VAL A 252 -4.25 17.34 -20.06
C VAL A 252 -5.47 16.42 -20.21
N SER A 253 -5.56 15.70 -21.34
CA SER A 253 -6.64 14.72 -21.54
C SER A 253 -6.40 13.47 -20.69
N PHE A 254 -7.46 12.92 -20.10
CA PHE A 254 -7.40 11.62 -19.42
C PHE A 254 -6.98 10.47 -20.36
N ASP A 255 -7.42 10.53 -21.63
CA ASP A 255 -7.07 9.52 -22.61
C ASP A 255 -5.56 9.47 -22.92
N ALA A 256 -4.84 10.57 -22.63
CA ALA A 256 -3.38 10.61 -22.76
C ALA A 256 -2.65 9.77 -21.70
N LEU A 257 -3.33 9.28 -20.65
CA LEU A 257 -2.72 8.44 -19.64
C LEU A 257 -2.41 7.03 -20.15
N ALA A 258 -3.09 6.55 -21.17
CA ALA A 258 -2.97 5.23 -21.76
C ALA A 258 -3.03 4.10 -20.71
N THR A 259 -4.05 3.30 -20.76
CA THR A 259 -4.18 2.12 -19.88
C THR A 259 -3.48 0.91 -20.48
N PHE A 260 -2.97 0.01 -19.62
CA PHE A 260 -2.58 -1.33 -20.04
C PHE A 260 -3.41 -2.36 -19.24
N ASP A 261 -3.52 -3.55 -19.81
CA ASP A 261 -4.24 -4.67 -19.17
C ASP A 261 -3.48 -5.16 -17.93
N ALA A 262 -3.65 -4.46 -16.82
CA ALA A 262 -3.01 -4.80 -15.54
C ALA A 262 -3.56 -6.12 -14.97
N SER A 263 -4.85 -6.40 -15.16
CA SER A 263 -5.47 -7.64 -14.67
C SER A 263 -4.91 -8.86 -15.42
N GLY A 264 -4.93 -8.84 -16.74
CA GLY A 264 -4.32 -9.91 -17.51
C GLY A 264 -2.81 -10.03 -17.32
N TYR A 265 -2.11 -8.93 -16.99
CA TYR A 265 -0.71 -8.99 -16.61
C TYR A 265 -0.53 -9.73 -15.28
N LYS A 266 -1.32 -9.40 -14.23
CA LYS A 266 -1.27 -10.11 -12.94
C LYS A 266 -1.57 -11.59 -13.07
N GLU A 267 -2.62 -11.96 -13.81
CA GLU A 267 -2.96 -13.36 -14.05
C GLU A 267 -1.78 -14.11 -14.69
N ARG A 268 -1.13 -13.54 -15.69
CA ARG A 268 0.07 -14.13 -16.28
C ARG A 268 1.23 -14.29 -15.28
N GLN A 269 1.38 -13.38 -14.31
CA GLN A 269 2.39 -13.49 -13.26
C GLN A 269 2.05 -14.62 -12.27
N TYR A 270 0.77 -14.79 -11.91
CA TYR A 270 0.31 -15.93 -11.09
C TYR A 270 0.48 -17.25 -11.82
N ASP A 271 0.17 -17.32 -13.11
CA ASP A 271 0.39 -18.51 -13.93
C ASP A 271 1.89 -18.88 -13.98
N LEU A 272 2.76 -17.90 -14.20
CA LEU A 272 4.21 -18.10 -14.18
C LEU A 272 4.68 -18.65 -12.81
N LEU A 273 4.20 -18.08 -11.70
CA LEU A 273 4.51 -18.58 -10.36
C LEU A 273 4.01 -20.01 -10.18
N ALA A 274 2.79 -20.31 -10.60
CA ALA A 274 2.19 -21.65 -10.50
C ALA A 274 3.02 -22.68 -11.29
N ASP A 275 3.47 -22.33 -12.48
CA ASP A 275 4.30 -23.22 -13.33
C ASP A 275 5.69 -23.46 -12.70
N VAL A 276 6.33 -22.44 -12.16
CA VAL A 276 7.60 -22.56 -11.44
C VAL A 276 7.45 -23.46 -10.20
N VAL A 277 6.39 -23.28 -9.42
CA VAL A 277 6.11 -24.11 -8.24
C VAL A 277 5.85 -25.56 -8.64
N ARG A 278 5.01 -25.81 -9.64
CA ARG A 278 4.71 -27.17 -10.15
C ARG A 278 5.97 -27.85 -10.69
N GLY A 279 6.81 -27.10 -11.43
CA GLY A 279 8.06 -27.63 -11.98
C GLY A 279 9.14 -27.90 -10.93
N GLY A 280 9.08 -27.24 -9.78
CA GLY A 280 10.02 -27.36 -8.65
C GLY A 280 9.65 -28.45 -7.64
N LEU A 281 8.40 -28.94 -7.63
CA LEU A 281 7.87 -29.89 -6.67
C LEU A 281 7.62 -31.26 -7.28
N ASP A 282 7.79 -32.33 -6.47
CA ASP A 282 7.22 -33.66 -6.75
C ASP A 282 5.71 -33.62 -6.50
N MET A 283 4.95 -33.16 -7.50
CA MET A 283 3.50 -33.03 -7.38
C MET A 283 2.79 -34.36 -7.04
N PRO A 284 3.17 -35.54 -7.59
CA PRO A 284 2.64 -36.82 -7.14
C PRO A 284 2.83 -37.04 -5.63
N PHE A 285 4.00 -36.74 -5.09
CA PHE A 285 4.25 -36.84 -3.66
C PHE A 285 3.34 -35.86 -2.86
N VAL A 286 3.25 -34.59 -3.31
CA VAL A 286 2.37 -33.59 -2.68
C VAL A 286 0.92 -34.08 -2.61
N TYR A 287 0.39 -34.65 -3.70
CA TYR A 287 -0.97 -35.18 -3.71
C TYR A 287 -1.15 -36.40 -2.78
N ARG A 288 -0.18 -37.31 -2.68
CA ARG A 288 -0.24 -38.40 -1.71
C ARG A 288 -0.32 -37.86 -0.28
N VAL A 289 0.48 -36.86 0.07
CA VAL A 289 0.42 -36.23 1.40
C VAL A 289 -0.95 -35.60 1.66
N LEU A 290 -1.51 -34.89 0.68
CA LEU A 290 -2.83 -34.27 0.80
C LEU A 290 -3.94 -35.28 1.02
N HIS A 291 -3.85 -36.45 0.35
CA HIS A 291 -4.82 -37.55 0.49
C HIS A 291 -4.55 -38.45 1.71
N ARG A 292 -3.54 -38.14 2.52
CA ARG A 292 -3.11 -38.94 3.69
C ARG A 292 -2.70 -40.38 3.32
N GLU A 293 -2.08 -40.56 2.18
CA GLU A 293 -1.57 -41.82 1.65
C GLU A 293 -0.08 -42.08 1.98
N VAL A 294 0.52 -41.19 2.83
CA VAL A 294 1.93 -41.24 3.26
C VAL A 294 1.99 -41.13 4.79
#